data_c6a2552f8e76783872c17a296c0915a3
#
_entry.id   c6a2552f8e76783872c17a296c0915a3
#
_cell.length_a   1.000
_cell.length_b   1.000
_cell.length_c   1.000
_cell.angle_alpha   90.00
_cell.angle_beta   90.00
_cell.angle_gamma   90.00
#
_symmetry.space_group_name_H-M   'P 1'
#
loop_
_entity.id
_entity.type
_entity.pdbx_description
1 polymer ?
#
loop_
_entity_poly.entity_id
_entity_poly.type
_entity_poly.pdbx_seq_one_letter_code
_entity_poly.pdbx_strand_id
1 'polypeptide(L)'
;MKDKLSVMMLTWEYPPRVIGGISPHIYFLSKHLVKQDVKVYVVTCDFPGAPAHEVIDGVEVYRIDSYKNPSPDFATWVYLMNMNMQKETAAITRKLSDEIDVFHAHDWLVANAGIGLKHIFRKPLFVTMHSTEMGRRDGLHTTTEKMIHETEAWLTYEAWKVICCSDYMIGHVRYAFGLPNDKLVMVPNGVNIHNYEVPFDFRDFRKKFALPEEKIVLFVGRLVYEKGIHVLINAVPKILSKVNAKFIIVGSGYMKEQLLNIVRSMGLEHKVLFQGFLDEASLLKLQRIADVSVVPSLFEPFGIVALEAMAAQSPV
;
A
#
# COMPACT_ATOMS: atom_id res chain seq x y z
N MET A 1 -29.96 -0.81 -22.36
CA MET A 1 -28.50 -0.90 -22.14
C MET A 1 -28.23 -0.47 -20.71
N LYS A 2 -27.30 -1.11 -20.02
CA LYS A 2 -26.90 -0.70 -18.68
C LYS A 2 -26.18 0.66 -18.80
N ASP A 3 -26.69 1.70 -18.12
CA ASP A 3 -26.21 3.08 -18.35
C ASP A 3 -24.83 3.36 -17.72
N LYS A 4 -24.35 2.52 -16.75
CA LYS A 4 -23.11 2.73 -16.03
C LYS A 4 -22.34 1.42 -15.83
N LEU A 5 -21.02 1.48 -16.01
CA LEU A 5 -20.13 0.40 -15.64
C LEU A 5 -20.10 0.25 -14.11
N SER A 6 -20.06 -1.00 -13.62
CA SER A 6 -19.96 -1.28 -12.18
C SER A 6 -18.81 -2.21 -11.87
N VAL A 7 -18.01 -1.84 -10.88
CA VAL A 7 -16.80 -2.54 -10.46
C VAL A 7 -16.90 -2.93 -8.99
N MET A 8 -16.64 -4.20 -8.68
CA MET A 8 -16.46 -4.67 -7.31
C MET A 8 -14.99 -4.90 -7.02
N MET A 9 -14.40 -4.04 -6.22
CA MET A 9 -13.02 -4.11 -5.78
C MET A 9 -12.88 -4.98 -4.55
N LEU A 10 -11.92 -5.89 -4.56
CA LEU A 10 -11.56 -6.75 -3.43
C LEU A 10 -10.21 -6.32 -2.88
N THR A 11 -10.17 -6.04 -1.60
CA THR A 11 -8.95 -5.62 -0.90
C THR A 11 -8.95 -6.06 0.55
N TRP A 12 -7.78 -6.28 1.13
CA TRP A 12 -7.66 -6.62 2.54
C TRP A 12 -7.60 -5.40 3.46
N GLU A 13 -7.35 -4.20 2.88
CA GLU A 13 -7.29 -2.93 3.59
C GLU A 13 -7.99 -1.81 2.82
N TYR A 14 -8.75 -0.99 3.54
CA TYR A 14 -9.41 0.24 3.09
C TYR A 14 -9.66 1.12 4.31
N PRO A 15 -9.60 2.45 4.23
CA PRO A 15 -9.75 3.29 5.42
C PRO A 15 -11.02 2.95 6.25
N PRO A 16 -10.92 2.93 7.60
CA PRO A 16 -9.78 3.34 8.42
C PRO A 16 -8.69 2.27 8.62
N ARG A 17 -8.81 1.07 8.04
CA ARG A 17 -7.78 0.03 8.05
C ARG A 17 -6.67 0.40 7.05
N VAL A 18 -5.58 0.98 7.55
CA VAL A 18 -4.40 1.37 6.75
C VAL A 18 -3.18 0.60 7.26
N ILE A 19 -2.61 -0.26 6.41
CA ILE A 19 -1.41 -1.05 6.72
C ILE A 19 -0.26 -0.63 5.81
N GLY A 20 -0.57 -0.31 4.55
CA GLY A 20 0.41 0.09 3.55
C GLY A 20 -0.17 1.00 2.47
N GLY A 21 0.52 1.05 1.33
CA GLY A 21 0.13 1.89 0.19
C GLY A 21 -1.11 1.42 -0.58
N ILE A 22 -1.58 0.19 -0.34
CA ILE A 22 -2.78 -0.36 -1.01
C ILE A 22 -4.03 0.39 -0.58
N SER A 23 -4.19 0.64 0.73
CA SER A 23 -5.36 1.33 1.29
C SER A 23 -5.58 2.72 0.67
N PRO A 24 -4.61 3.66 0.70
CA PRO A 24 -4.79 4.96 0.05
C PRO A 24 -4.94 4.85 -1.48
N HIS A 25 -4.23 3.91 -2.14
CA HIS A 25 -4.40 3.70 -3.57
C HIS A 25 -5.86 3.36 -3.92
N ILE A 26 -6.46 2.37 -3.24
CA ILE A 26 -7.84 1.95 -3.53
C ILE A 26 -8.84 3.05 -3.16
N TYR A 27 -8.62 3.75 -2.05
CA TYR A 27 -9.47 4.88 -1.65
C TYR A 27 -9.52 5.96 -2.75
N PHE A 28 -8.36 6.40 -3.25
CA PHE A 28 -8.34 7.41 -4.29
C PHE A 28 -8.83 6.88 -5.64
N LEU A 29 -8.47 5.65 -6.02
CA LEU A 29 -8.94 5.03 -7.26
C LEU A 29 -10.45 4.90 -7.28
N SER A 30 -11.05 4.33 -6.22
CA SER A 30 -12.50 4.14 -6.12
C SER A 30 -13.27 5.46 -6.19
N LYS A 31 -12.82 6.48 -5.44
CA LYS A 31 -13.37 7.83 -5.45
C LYS A 31 -13.29 8.51 -6.83
N HIS A 32 -12.17 8.33 -7.56
CA HIS A 32 -12.03 8.92 -8.89
C HIS A 32 -12.82 8.17 -9.96
N LEU A 33 -13.01 6.86 -9.84
CA LEU A 33 -13.90 6.09 -10.71
C LEU A 33 -15.36 6.54 -10.54
N VAL A 34 -15.81 6.81 -9.32
CA VAL A 34 -17.16 7.39 -9.08
C VAL A 34 -17.32 8.72 -9.81
N LYS A 35 -16.28 9.59 -9.81
CA LYS A 35 -16.29 10.85 -10.57
C LYS A 35 -16.36 10.65 -12.09
N GLN A 36 -15.97 9.47 -12.58
CA GLN A 36 -16.07 9.06 -14.00
C GLN A 36 -17.36 8.27 -14.28
N ASP A 37 -18.36 8.42 -13.43
CA ASP A 37 -19.66 7.81 -13.58
C ASP A 37 -19.67 6.27 -13.52
N VAL A 38 -18.67 5.68 -12.83
CA VAL A 38 -18.59 4.25 -12.53
C VAL A 38 -19.23 3.97 -11.17
N LYS A 39 -20.09 2.94 -11.08
CA LYS A 39 -20.55 2.43 -9.77
C LYS A 39 -19.44 1.61 -9.15
N VAL A 40 -18.99 1.99 -7.96
CA VAL A 40 -17.88 1.31 -7.26
C VAL A 40 -18.34 0.71 -5.95
N TYR A 41 -18.09 -0.57 -5.82
CA TYR A 41 -18.29 -1.36 -4.61
C TYR A 41 -16.91 -1.82 -4.12
N VAL A 42 -16.60 -1.59 -2.85
CA VAL A 42 -15.36 -2.07 -2.22
C VAL A 42 -15.73 -3.09 -1.16
N VAL A 43 -15.16 -4.29 -1.25
CA VAL A 43 -15.25 -5.30 -0.19
C VAL A 43 -13.88 -5.42 0.47
N THR A 44 -13.85 -5.20 1.78
CA THR A 44 -12.62 -5.15 2.57
C THR A 44 -12.78 -5.85 3.92
N CYS A 45 -11.67 -6.04 4.64
CA CYS A 45 -11.73 -6.54 6.00
C CYS A 45 -12.35 -5.55 6.97
N ASP A 46 -12.99 -6.05 8.01
CA ASP A 46 -13.53 -5.26 9.09
C ASP A 46 -12.43 -4.51 9.88
N PHE A 47 -12.87 -3.48 10.58
CA PHE A 47 -12.02 -2.68 11.45
C PHE A 47 -12.82 -2.24 12.69
N PRO A 48 -12.23 -2.29 13.89
CA PRO A 48 -12.91 -1.87 15.12
C PRO A 48 -13.48 -0.46 15.02
N GLY A 49 -14.76 -0.31 15.30
CA GLY A 49 -15.48 0.97 15.24
C GLY A 49 -15.96 1.42 13.86
N ALA A 50 -15.56 0.74 12.78
CA ALA A 50 -16.08 1.02 11.44
C ALA A 50 -17.38 0.24 11.17
N PRO A 51 -18.39 0.83 10.49
CA PRO A 51 -19.62 0.13 10.15
C PRO A 51 -19.38 -0.99 9.14
N ALA A 52 -20.21 -2.05 9.19
CA ALA A 52 -20.12 -3.16 8.24
C ALA A 52 -20.47 -2.73 6.79
N HIS A 53 -21.27 -1.69 6.64
CA HIS A 53 -21.61 -1.09 5.35
C HIS A 53 -21.75 0.42 5.52
N GLU A 54 -21.16 1.18 4.61
CA GLU A 54 -21.29 2.64 4.53
C GLU A 54 -21.05 3.13 3.10
N VAL A 55 -21.41 4.37 2.83
CA VAL A 55 -21.10 5.06 1.57
C VAL A 55 -20.10 6.18 1.86
N ILE A 56 -18.93 6.11 1.23
CA ILE A 56 -17.85 7.10 1.37
C ILE A 56 -17.57 7.72 -0.01
N ASP A 57 -17.78 9.03 -0.17
CA ASP A 57 -17.54 9.73 -1.45
C ASP A 57 -18.23 9.07 -2.67
N GLY A 58 -19.41 8.46 -2.46
CA GLY A 58 -20.16 7.74 -3.47
C GLY A 58 -19.71 6.29 -3.72
N VAL A 59 -18.74 5.81 -2.97
CA VAL A 59 -18.27 4.41 -2.98
C VAL A 59 -19.03 3.59 -1.95
N GLU A 60 -19.63 2.49 -2.37
CA GLU A 60 -20.29 1.51 -1.48
C GLU A 60 -19.24 0.61 -0.83
N VAL A 61 -18.99 0.75 0.46
CA VAL A 61 -17.98 0.01 1.21
C VAL A 61 -18.60 -1.05 2.09
N TYR A 62 -18.25 -2.30 1.86
CA TYR A 62 -18.67 -3.46 2.65
C TYR A 62 -17.47 -4.00 3.43
N ARG A 63 -17.58 -4.08 4.75
CA ARG A 63 -16.54 -4.67 5.61
C ARG A 63 -16.99 -6.04 6.09
N ILE A 64 -16.22 -7.04 5.69
CA ILE A 64 -16.50 -8.45 6.03
C ILE A 64 -15.65 -8.88 7.21
N ASP A 65 -16.12 -9.89 7.95
CA ASP A 65 -15.32 -10.49 9.02
C ASP A 65 -14.00 -11.03 8.46
N SER A 66 -12.90 -10.49 8.95
CA SER A 66 -11.54 -10.83 8.54
C SER A 66 -11.00 -12.12 9.16
N TYR A 67 -11.86 -12.97 9.74
CA TYR A 67 -11.50 -14.17 10.48
C TYR A 67 -10.70 -13.85 11.75
N LYS A 68 -11.41 -13.63 12.84
CA LYS A 68 -10.85 -13.19 14.14
C LYS A 68 -10.26 -14.33 14.99
N ASN A 69 -10.52 -15.58 14.60
CA ASN A 69 -9.98 -16.73 15.35
C ASN A 69 -8.47 -16.85 15.15
N PRO A 70 -7.74 -17.36 16.14
CA PRO A 70 -6.31 -17.60 15.99
C PRO A 70 -6.02 -18.52 14.81
N SER A 71 -5.05 -18.17 13.99
CA SER A 71 -4.52 -19.00 12.91
C SER A 71 -3.04 -19.30 13.19
N PRO A 72 -2.52 -20.44 12.73
CA PRO A 72 -1.14 -20.84 13.01
C PRO A 72 -0.10 -19.90 12.39
N ASP A 73 -0.44 -19.25 11.29
CA ASP A 73 0.42 -18.33 10.56
C ASP A 73 -0.41 -17.36 9.70
N PHE A 74 0.28 -16.36 9.15
CA PHE A 74 -0.34 -15.31 8.34
C PHE A 74 -0.94 -15.84 7.03
N ALA A 75 -0.30 -16.80 6.37
CA ALA A 75 -0.79 -17.35 5.10
C ALA A 75 -2.09 -18.15 5.29
N THR A 76 -2.16 -18.94 6.34
CA THR A 76 -3.40 -19.63 6.75
C THR A 76 -4.51 -18.63 7.07
N TRP A 77 -4.18 -17.54 7.80
CA TRP A 77 -5.15 -16.49 8.06
C TRP A 77 -5.67 -15.85 6.76
N VAL A 78 -4.79 -15.54 5.81
CA VAL A 78 -5.20 -15.00 4.49
C VAL A 78 -6.16 -15.95 3.78
N TYR A 79 -5.88 -17.26 3.79
CA TYR A 79 -6.75 -18.24 3.16
C TYR A 79 -8.15 -18.25 3.79
N LEU A 80 -8.24 -18.29 5.12
CA LEU A 80 -9.51 -18.28 5.85
C LEU A 80 -10.29 -16.96 5.64
N MET A 81 -9.59 -15.83 5.64
CA MET A 81 -10.17 -14.54 5.30
C MET A 81 -10.76 -14.53 3.89
N ASN A 82 -10.06 -15.12 2.91
CA ASN A 82 -10.57 -15.24 1.54
C ASN A 82 -11.85 -16.09 1.45
N MET A 83 -11.97 -17.17 2.24
CA MET A 83 -13.21 -17.94 2.29
C MET A 83 -14.40 -17.09 2.72
N ASN A 84 -14.23 -16.30 3.78
CA ASN A 84 -15.26 -15.36 4.24
C ASN A 84 -15.52 -14.26 3.20
N MET A 85 -14.47 -13.67 2.64
CA MET A 85 -14.59 -12.63 1.61
C MET A 85 -15.36 -13.14 0.40
N GLN A 86 -15.04 -14.32 -0.12
CA GLN A 86 -15.75 -14.92 -1.25
C GLN A 86 -17.24 -15.15 -0.92
N LYS A 87 -17.52 -15.75 0.25
CA LYS A 87 -18.90 -16.04 0.70
C LYS A 87 -19.74 -14.77 0.82
N GLU A 88 -19.25 -13.78 1.56
CA GLU A 88 -19.97 -12.54 1.81
C GLU A 88 -20.09 -11.70 0.53
N THR A 89 -19.05 -11.61 -0.29
CA THR A 89 -19.10 -10.91 -1.57
C THR A 89 -20.08 -11.58 -2.53
N ALA A 90 -20.14 -12.91 -2.57
CA ALA A 90 -21.13 -13.61 -3.39
C ALA A 90 -22.56 -13.32 -2.93
N ALA A 91 -22.81 -13.22 -1.62
CA ALA A 91 -24.12 -12.84 -1.08
C ALA A 91 -24.50 -11.39 -1.43
N ILE A 92 -23.55 -10.45 -1.33
CA ILE A 92 -23.73 -9.03 -1.72
C ILE A 92 -24.03 -8.96 -3.22
N THR A 93 -23.21 -9.60 -4.06
CA THR A 93 -23.37 -9.57 -5.53
C THR A 93 -24.75 -10.09 -5.97
N ARG A 94 -25.26 -11.17 -5.34
CA ARG A 94 -26.62 -11.67 -5.64
C ARG A 94 -27.71 -10.68 -5.29
N LYS A 95 -27.55 -9.91 -4.20
CA LYS A 95 -28.53 -8.88 -3.80
C LYS A 95 -28.53 -7.67 -4.76
N LEU A 96 -27.39 -7.40 -5.41
CA LEU A 96 -27.22 -6.33 -6.40
C LEU A 96 -27.79 -6.71 -7.79
N SER A 97 -28.41 -7.90 -7.95
CA SER A 97 -29.16 -8.33 -9.13
C SER A 97 -28.41 -8.06 -10.46
N ASP A 98 -27.27 -8.72 -10.67
CA ASP A 98 -26.43 -8.62 -11.87
C ASP A 98 -25.85 -7.23 -12.20
N GLU A 99 -25.81 -6.33 -11.23
CA GLU A 99 -25.24 -5.00 -11.45
C GLU A 99 -23.72 -5.03 -11.66
N ILE A 100 -22.99 -6.04 -11.18
CA ILE A 100 -21.52 -6.09 -11.27
C ILE A 100 -21.08 -6.52 -12.66
N ASP A 101 -20.24 -5.71 -13.31
CA ASP A 101 -19.63 -6.01 -14.61
C ASP A 101 -18.22 -6.60 -14.47
N VAL A 102 -17.46 -6.18 -13.45
CA VAL A 102 -16.05 -6.53 -13.29
C VAL A 102 -15.74 -6.76 -11.81
N PHE A 103 -14.99 -7.81 -11.51
CA PHE A 103 -14.27 -7.96 -10.25
C PHE A 103 -12.85 -7.44 -10.41
N HIS A 104 -12.35 -6.69 -9.41
CA HIS A 104 -11.00 -6.15 -9.41
C HIS A 104 -10.31 -6.53 -8.09
N ALA A 105 -9.35 -7.43 -8.15
CA ALA A 105 -8.56 -7.88 -7.01
C ALA A 105 -7.26 -7.08 -6.88
N HIS A 106 -6.88 -6.78 -5.64
CA HIS A 106 -5.64 -6.05 -5.33
C HIS A 106 -4.68 -6.94 -4.55
N ASP A 107 -3.61 -7.38 -5.22
CA ASP A 107 -2.59 -8.32 -4.75
C ASP A 107 -3.12 -9.72 -4.40
N TRP A 108 -2.19 -10.62 -4.04
CA TRP A 108 -2.47 -12.02 -3.71
C TRP A 108 -3.35 -12.21 -2.47
N LEU A 109 -3.39 -11.22 -1.59
CA LEU A 109 -4.14 -11.26 -0.33
C LEU A 109 -5.64 -11.50 -0.51
N VAL A 110 -6.18 -11.25 -1.70
CA VAL A 110 -7.60 -11.49 -2.04
C VAL A 110 -7.76 -12.41 -3.26
N ALA A 111 -6.71 -13.15 -3.60
CA ALA A 111 -6.64 -13.97 -4.81
C ALA A 111 -7.74 -15.02 -4.89
N ASN A 112 -7.85 -15.87 -3.85
CA ASN A 112 -8.81 -16.97 -3.83
C ASN A 112 -10.25 -16.46 -3.93
N ALA A 113 -10.57 -15.36 -3.25
CA ALA A 113 -11.89 -14.74 -3.34
C ALA A 113 -12.17 -14.19 -4.74
N GLY A 114 -11.21 -13.45 -5.32
CA GLY A 114 -11.35 -12.89 -6.67
C GLY A 114 -11.53 -13.96 -7.76
N ILE A 115 -10.70 -14.99 -7.72
CA ILE A 115 -10.78 -16.14 -8.65
C ILE A 115 -12.13 -16.88 -8.49
N GLY A 116 -12.51 -17.18 -7.26
CA GLY A 116 -13.79 -17.85 -6.97
C GLY A 116 -14.99 -17.06 -7.49
N LEU A 117 -15.02 -15.74 -7.25
CA LEU A 117 -16.11 -14.86 -7.72
C LEU A 117 -16.16 -14.75 -9.24
N LYS A 118 -15.01 -14.65 -9.92
CA LYS A 118 -14.92 -14.72 -11.39
C LYS A 118 -15.68 -15.94 -11.93
N HIS A 119 -15.44 -17.11 -11.37
CA HIS A 119 -16.05 -18.35 -11.86
C HIS A 119 -17.52 -18.49 -11.45
N ILE A 120 -17.89 -18.08 -10.22
CA ILE A 120 -19.28 -18.12 -9.75
C ILE A 120 -20.20 -17.24 -10.61
N PHE A 121 -19.75 -16.01 -10.94
CA PHE A 121 -20.57 -15.03 -11.66
C PHE A 121 -20.25 -14.93 -13.15
N ARG A 122 -19.21 -15.63 -13.64
CA ARG A 122 -18.75 -15.58 -15.03
C ARG A 122 -18.49 -14.15 -15.52
N LYS A 123 -17.88 -13.34 -14.64
CA LYS A 123 -17.50 -11.95 -14.93
C LYS A 123 -15.99 -11.83 -15.07
N PRO A 124 -15.47 -10.87 -15.85
CA PRO A 124 -14.05 -10.63 -15.96
C PRO A 124 -13.42 -10.27 -14.60
N LEU A 125 -12.20 -10.76 -14.37
CA LEU A 125 -11.36 -10.42 -13.23
C LEU A 125 -10.20 -9.54 -13.69
N PHE A 126 -10.09 -8.33 -13.16
CA PHE A 126 -8.90 -7.50 -13.22
C PHE A 126 -8.07 -7.70 -11.96
N VAL A 127 -6.77 -7.56 -12.09
CA VAL A 127 -5.84 -7.66 -10.96
C VAL A 127 -4.87 -6.50 -11.01
N THR A 128 -4.72 -5.78 -9.90
CA THR A 128 -3.59 -4.86 -9.73
C THR A 128 -2.53 -5.54 -8.87
N MET A 129 -1.33 -5.69 -9.43
CA MET A 129 -0.15 -6.19 -8.73
C MET A 129 0.64 -5.01 -8.19
N HIS A 130 0.50 -4.74 -6.88
CA HIS A 130 1.23 -3.67 -6.19
C HIS A 130 2.67 -4.07 -5.87
N SER A 131 2.91 -5.36 -5.66
CA SER A 131 4.23 -5.95 -5.50
C SER A 131 4.17 -7.46 -5.72
N THR A 132 5.32 -8.16 -5.65
CA THR A 132 5.38 -9.63 -5.69
C THR A 132 6.19 -10.15 -4.51
N GLU A 133 5.93 -11.39 -4.09
CA GLU A 133 6.73 -12.02 -3.02
C GLU A 133 8.18 -12.18 -3.45
N MET A 134 8.42 -12.61 -4.70
CA MET A 134 9.77 -12.72 -5.26
C MET A 134 10.55 -11.40 -5.17
N GLY A 135 9.91 -10.27 -5.49
CA GLY A 135 10.55 -8.96 -5.41
C GLY A 135 10.80 -8.50 -3.96
N ARG A 136 9.82 -8.69 -3.06
CA ARG A 136 9.95 -8.31 -1.64
C ARG A 136 11.05 -9.06 -0.91
N ARG A 137 11.34 -10.31 -1.31
CA ARG A 137 12.26 -11.22 -0.64
C ARG A 137 13.60 -11.39 -1.37
N ASP A 138 13.77 -10.70 -2.51
CA ASP A 138 14.94 -10.89 -3.37
C ASP A 138 15.12 -12.38 -3.73
N GLY A 139 14.03 -13.00 -4.17
CA GLY A 139 13.94 -14.43 -4.48
C GLY A 139 12.87 -15.16 -3.67
N LEU A 140 12.92 -16.50 -3.66
CA LEU A 140 11.96 -17.37 -2.97
C LEU A 140 12.74 -18.40 -2.13
N HIS A 141 12.88 -18.14 -0.85
CA HIS A 141 13.78 -18.90 0.04
C HIS A 141 13.06 -19.90 0.93
N THR A 142 11.76 -19.70 1.20
CA THR A 142 10.94 -20.54 2.10
C THR A 142 9.76 -21.15 1.36
N THR A 143 9.18 -22.20 1.95
CA THR A 143 7.95 -22.83 1.43
C THR A 143 6.78 -21.85 1.40
N THR A 144 6.66 -21.00 2.41
CA THR A 144 5.60 -19.98 2.47
C THR A 144 5.74 -18.97 1.34
N GLU A 145 6.96 -18.49 1.05
CA GLU A 145 7.22 -17.57 -0.06
C GLU A 145 6.89 -18.20 -1.41
N LYS A 146 7.24 -19.47 -1.61
CA LYS A 146 6.88 -20.22 -2.82
C LYS A 146 5.36 -20.36 -2.97
N MET A 147 4.65 -20.68 -1.88
CA MET A 147 3.20 -20.78 -1.88
C MET A 147 2.53 -19.43 -2.22
N ILE A 148 3.04 -18.31 -1.67
CA ILE A 148 2.55 -16.97 -2.01
C ILE A 148 2.79 -16.67 -3.49
N HIS A 149 3.98 -16.94 -4.00
CA HIS A 149 4.33 -16.77 -5.40
C HIS A 149 3.44 -17.60 -6.35
N GLU A 150 3.16 -18.85 -6.00
CA GLU A 150 2.22 -19.70 -6.75
C GLU A 150 0.80 -19.12 -6.75
N THR A 151 0.37 -18.54 -5.63
CA THR A 151 -0.92 -17.85 -5.51
C THR A 151 -0.96 -16.59 -6.39
N GLU A 152 0.12 -15.80 -6.43
CA GLU A 152 0.29 -14.66 -7.33
C GLU A 152 0.26 -15.10 -8.80
N ALA A 153 0.95 -16.19 -9.14
CA ALA A 153 0.96 -16.78 -10.48
C ALA A 153 -0.45 -17.24 -10.90
N TRP A 154 -1.16 -17.94 -10.02
CA TRP A 154 -2.54 -18.38 -10.30
C TRP A 154 -3.49 -17.19 -10.47
N LEU A 155 -3.42 -16.19 -9.59
CA LEU A 155 -4.23 -14.98 -9.69
C LEU A 155 -4.01 -14.25 -11.02
N THR A 156 -2.75 -14.05 -11.40
CA THR A 156 -2.39 -13.36 -12.64
C THR A 156 -2.75 -14.20 -13.87
N TYR A 157 -2.67 -15.53 -13.80
CA TYR A 157 -3.14 -16.42 -14.86
C TYR A 157 -4.66 -16.30 -15.07
N GLU A 158 -5.44 -16.29 -14.01
CA GLU A 158 -6.90 -16.17 -14.05
C GLU A 158 -7.41 -14.79 -14.46
N ALA A 159 -6.61 -13.74 -14.23
CA ALA A 159 -7.00 -12.38 -14.60
C ALA A 159 -7.20 -12.21 -16.10
N TRP A 160 -8.19 -11.41 -16.49
CA TRP A 160 -8.32 -10.94 -17.89
C TRP A 160 -7.23 -9.92 -18.22
N LYS A 161 -7.00 -8.97 -17.32
CA LYS A 161 -5.90 -8.00 -17.40
C LYS A 161 -5.19 -7.90 -16.04
N VAL A 162 -3.89 -7.73 -16.10
CA VAL A 162 -3.04 -7.51 -14.95
C VAL A 162 -2.48 -6.09 -15.02
N ILE A 163 -2.86 -5.26 -14.07
CA ILE A 163 -2.43 -3.86 -13.97
C ILE A 163 -1.17 -3.80 -13.11
N CYS A 164 -0.15 -3.13 -13.60
CA CYS A 164 1.10 -2.84 -12.90
C CYS A 164 1.31 -1.33 -12.80
N CYS A 165 1.91 -0.87 -11.70
CA CYS A 165 2.06 0.55 -11.41
C CYS A 165 3.26 1.22 -12.10
N SER A 166 4.15 0.44 -12.74
CA SER A 166 5.35 0.96 -13.42
C SER A 166 5.83 -0.02 -14.50
N ASP A 167 6.68 0.48 -15.43
CA ASP A 167 7.34 -0.36 -16.42
C ASP A 167 8.26 -1.40 -15.77
N TYR A 168 8.89 -1.04 -14.65
CA TYR A 168 9.66 -1.97 -13.83
C TYR A 168 8.77 -3.15 -13.39
N MET A 169 7.58 -2.87 -12.85
CA MET A 169 6.65 -3.93 -12.44
C MET A 169 6.11 -4.74 -13.62
N ILE A 170 5.87 -4.13 -14.78
CA ILE A 170 5.52 -4.86 -16.02
C ILE A 170 6.61 -5.89 -16.35
N GLY A 171 7.87 -5.45 -16.37
CA GLY A 171 9.01 -6.34 -16.64
C GLY A 171 9.16 -7.45 -15.60
N HIS A 172 9.02 -7.08 -14.32
CA HIS A 172 9.13 -8.00 -13.21
C HIS A 172 8.02 -9.06 -13.18
N VAL A 173 6.75 -8.66 -13.32
CA VAL A 173 5.57 -9.56 -13.34
C VAL A 173 5.62 -10.48 -14.56
N ARG A 174 6.03 -9.96 -15.72
CA ARG A 174 6.22 -10.78 -16.91
C ARG A 174 7.30 -11.85 -16.71
N TYR A 175 8.43 -11.48 -16.10
CA TYR A 175 9.51 -12.42 -15.79
C TYR A 175 9.06 -13.46 -14.76
N ALA A 176 8.43 -13.03 -13.68
CA ALA A 176 8.04 -13.89 -12.57
C ALA A 176 6.96 -14.92 -12.95
N PHE A 177 6.00 -14.55 -13.82
CA PHE A 177 4.82 -15.36 -14.10
C PHE A 177 4.66 -15.76 -15.57
N GLY A 178 5.57 -15.39 -16.45
CA GLY A 178 5.53 -15.75 -17.87
C GLY A 178 4.33 -15.18 -18.64
N LEU A 179 3.79 -14.03 -18.24
CA LEU A 179 2.55 -13.48 -18.81
C LEU A 179 2.79 -12.87 -20.20
N PRO A 180 1.82 -13.02 -21.13
CA PRO A 180 1.87 -12.38 -22.43
C PRO A 180 1.67 -10.85 -22.32
N ASN A 181 2.24 -10.11 -23.27
CA ASN A 181 2.25 -8.64 -23.23
C ASN A 181 0.85 -8.02 -23.29
N ASP A 182 -0.05 -8.60 -24.06
CA ASP A 182 -1.43 -8.13 -24.21
C ASP A 182 -2.26 -8.24 -22.93
N LYS A 183 -1.81 -9.04 -21.99
CA LYS A 183 -2.44 -9.20 -20.67
C LYS A 183 -2.01 -8.12 -19.67
N LEU A 184 -0.84 -7.53 -19.88
CA LEU A 184 -0.24 -6.56 -18.97
C LEU A 184 -0.63 -5.13 -19.37
N VAL A 185 -1.01 -4.33 -18.37
CA VAL A 185 -1.39 -2.92 -18.55
C VAL A 185 -0.66 -2.07 -17.52
N MET A 186 0.05 -1.04 -17.96
CA MET A 186 0.69 -0.09 -17.06
C MET A 186 -0.29 1.04 -16.74
N VAL A 187 -0.57 1.21 -15.44
CA VAL A 187 -1.35 2.35 -14.89
C VAL A 187 -0.59 2.89 -13.69
N PRO A 188 0.12 4.02 -13.81
CA PRO A 188 0.92 4.56 -12.73
C PRO A 188 0.02 5.06 -11.59
N ASN A 189 0.52 4.97 -10.35
CA ASN A 189 -0.12 5.60 -9.23
C ASN A 189 0.01 7.12 -9.30
N GLY A 190 -0.90 7.83 -8.65
CA GLY A 190 -0.88 9.28 -8.51
C GLY A 190 -1.02 9.72 -7.06
N VAL A 191 -0.78 11.00 -6.81
CA VAL A 191 -1.03 11.66 -5.53
C VAL A 191 -1.89 12.90 -5.73
N ASN A 192 -2.67 13.26 -4.72
CA ASN A 192 -3.46 14.49 -4.74
C ASN A 192 -2.61 15.66 -4.24
N ILE A 193 -2.10 16.48 -5.15
CA ILE A 193 -1.27 17.63 -4.82
C ILE A 193 -1.97 18.67 -3.93
N HIS A 194 -3.30 18.80 -4.04
CA HIS A 194 -4.07 19.77 -3.24
C HIS A 194 -4.06 19.45 -1.73
N ASN A 195 -3.78 18.21 -1.33
CA ASN A 195 -3.61 17.87 0.08
C ASN A 195 -2.43 18.61 0.72
N TYR A 196 -1.46 19.06 -0.09
CA TYR A 196 -0.25 19.76 0.36
C TYR A 196 -0.39 21.29 0.38
N GLU A 197 -1.53 21.85 -0.03
CA GLU A 197 -1.77 23.29 -0.10
C GLU A 197 -2.28 23.90 1.22
N VAL A 198 -2.56 23.07 2.23
CA VAL A 198 -3.12 23.50 3.52
C VAL A 198 -2.12 24.41 4.24
N PRO A 199 -2.49 25.66 4.59
CA PRO A 199 -1.61 26.59 5.31
C PRO A 199 -1.34 26.12 6.74
N PHE A 200 -0.11 26.30 7.22
CA PHE A 200 0.28 26.11 8.63
C PHE A 200 1.53 26.92 8.95
N ASP A 201 1.82 27.12 10.23
CA ASP A 201 3.06 27.76 10.65
C ASP A 201 4.24 26.78 10.51
N PHE A 202 5.01 26.96 9.43
CA PHE A 202 6.19 26.15 9.11
C PHE A 202 7.26 26.24 10.20
N ARG A 203 7.52 27.46 10.73
CA ARG A 203 8.61 27.68 11.67
C ARG A 203 8.32 27.02 13.02
N ASP A 204 7.09 27.20 13.51
CA ASP A 204 6.69 26.63 14.78
C ASP A 204 6.59 25.09 14.71
N PHE A 205 6.06 24.57 13.63
CA PHE A 205 5.99 23.13 13.43
C PHE A 205 7.39 22.49 13.30
N ARG A 206 8.31 23.12 12.57
CA ARG A 206 9.69 22.65 12.38
C ARG A 206 10.47 22.55 13.69
N LYS A 207 10.30 23.51 14.63
CA LYS A 207 10.96 23.52 15.94
C LYS A 207 10.70 22.25 16.78
N LYS A 208 9.61 21.53 16.49
CA LYS A 208 9.30 20.26 17.18
C LYS A 208 10.24 19.12 16.80
N PHE A 209 10.96 19.26 15.68
CA PHE A 209 11.76 18.17 15.08
C PHE A 209 13.24 18.49 14.97
N ALA A 210 13.62 19.73 14.74
CA ALA A 210 15.00 20.12 14.47
C ALA A 210 15.30 21.54 14.97
N LEU A 211 16.56 21.79 15.28
CA LEU A 211 17.08 23.14 15.54
C LEU A 211 17.12 23.94 14.23
N PRO A 212 17.15 25.29 14.30
CA PRO A 212 17.15 26.14 13.09
C PRO A 212 18.28 25.84 12.10
N GLU A 213 19.44 25.44 12.60
CA GLU A 213 20.65 25.12 11.83
C GLU A 213 20.70 23.66 11.33
N GLU A 214 19.78 22.80 11.77
CA GLU A 214 19.75 21.41 11.36
C GLU A 214 18.91 21.24 10.09
N LYS A 215 19.41 20.45 9.13
CA LYS A 215 18.65 19.98 7.98
C LYS A 215 17.80 18.78 8.35
N ILE A 216 16.52 18.76 7.96
CA ILE A 216 15.63 17.62 8.17
C ILE A 216 15.76 16.66 7.01
N VAL A 217 16.27 15.45 7.30
CA VAL A 217 16.26 14.29 6.40
C VAL A 217 15.09 13.39 6.82
N LEU A 218 14.10 13.25 5.95
CA LEU A 218 12.87 12.53 6.24
C LEU A 218 12.85 11.16 5.55
N PHE A 219 12.51 10.12 6.31
CA PHE A 219 12.10 8.82 5.78
C PHE A 219 10.65 8.55 6.19
N VAL A 220 9.83 8.12 5.24
CA VAL A 220 8.44 7.68 5.47
C VAL A 220 8.26 6.30 4.87
N GLY A 221 7.85 5.33 5.68
CA GLY A 221 7.58 3.98 5.18
C GLY A 221 7.55 2.92 6.27
N ARG A 222 7.20 1.68 5.87
CA ARG A 222 7.28 0.53 6.77
C ARG A 222 8.74 0.26 7.16
N LEU A 223 8.98 -0.06 8.43
CA LEU A 223 10.31 -0.41 8.92
C LEU A 223 10.57 -1.90 8.69
N VAL A 224 10.78 -2.25 7.43
CA VAL A 224 11.00 -3.61 6.92
C VAL A 224 12.24 -3.64 6.00
N TYR A 225 12.81 -4.82 5.79
CA TYR A 225 14.09 -4.98 5.11
C TYR A 225 14.11 -4.36 3.71
N GLU A 226 13.09 -4.65 2.90
CA GLU A 226 12.98 -4.18 1.52
C GLU A 226 12.89 -2.65 1.38
N LYS A 227 12.55 -1.93 2.47
CA LYS A 227 12.54 -0.45 2.48
C LYS A 227 13.90 0.18 2.76
N GLY A 228 14.93 -0.62 2.99
CA GLY A 228 16.32 -0.17 3.05
C GLY A 228 16.68 0.83 4.14
N ILE A 229 15.82 1.01 5.17
CA ILE A 229 16.05 1.99 6.25
C ILE A 229 17.37 1.74 7.00
N HIS A 230 17.81 0.49 7.12
CA HIS A 230 19.10 0.12 7.70
C HIS A 230 20.27 0.69 6.91
N VAL A 231 20.16 0.81 5.57
CA VAL A 231 21.18 1.44 4.72
C VAL A 231 21.28 2.93 5.03
N LEU A 232 20.14 3.62 5.16
CA LEU A 232 20.11 5.03 5.55
C LEU A 232 20.77 5.24 6.93
N ILE A 233 20.37 4.45 7.94
CA ILE A 233 20.90 4.58 9.31
C ILE A 233 22.43 4.36 9.33
N ASN A 234 22.93 3.37 8.60
CA ASN A 234 24.37 3.12 8.49
C ASN A 234 25.13 4.27 7.78
N ALA A 235 24.46 5.03 6.93
CA ALA A 235 25.05 6.20 6.26
C ALA A 235 25.07 7.47 7.14
N VAL A 236 24.29 7.53 8.23
CA VAL A 236 24.14 8.73 9.10
C VAL A 236 25.49 9.30 9.55
N PRO A 237 26.47 8.52 10.09
CA PRO A 237 27.76 9.08 10.53
C PRO A 237 28.49 9.80 9.39
N LYS A 238 28.47 9.23 8.19
CA LYS A 238 29.12 9.82 7.00
C LYS A 238 28.41 11.09 6.55
N ILE A 239 27.10 11.17 6.67
CA ILE A 239 26.33 12.39 6.33
C ILE A 239 26.62 13.47 7.36
N LEU A 240 26.58 13.16 8.66
CA LEU A 240 26.83 14.10 9.75
C LEU A 240 28.25 14.68 9.74
N SER A 241 29.24 13.98 9.15
CA SER A 241 30.58 14.54 8.98
C SER A 241 30.64 15.70 7.99
N LYS A 242 29.57 15.92 7.19
CA LYS A 242 29.52 16.96 6.15
C LYS A 242 28.37 17.96 6.35
N VAL A 243 27.27 17.55 6.96
CA VAL A 243 26.06 18.35 7.08
C VAL A 243 25.48 18.20 8.48
N ASN A 244 25.15 19.31 9.14
CA ASN A 244 24.39 19.26 10.38
C ASN A 244 22.92 18.89 10.06
N ALA A 245 22.56 17.62 10.32
CA ALA A 245 21.23 17.10 9.95
C ALA A 245 20.56 16.39 11.14
N LYS A 246 19.23 16.32 11.06
CA LYS A 246 18.34 15.56 11.91
C LYS A 246 17.56 14.57 11.03
N PHE A 247 17.59 13.32 11.40
CA PHE A 247 16.91 12.25 10.66
C PHE A 247 15.58 11.94 11.34
N ILE A 248 14.48 12.09 10.62
CA ILE A 248 13.14 11.81 11.11
C ILE A 248 12.62 10.56 10.42
N ILE A 249 12.36 9.53 11.19
CA ILE A 249 11.93 8.21 10.70
C ILE A 249 10.46 8.03 11.08
N VAL A 250 9.59 8.02 10.06
CA VAL A 250 8.14 7.86 10.22
C VAL A 250 7.72 6.48 9.73
N GLY A 251 7.01 5.76 10.58
CA GLY A 251 6.44 4.46 10.28
C GLY A 251 6.69 3.40 11.35
N SER A 252 6.23 2.19 11.08
CA SER A 252 6.36 1.02 11.95
C SER A 252 6.76 -0.22 11.16
N GLY A 253 7.22 -1.26 11.84
CA GLY A 253 7.59 -2.52 11.21
C GLY A 253 8.48 -3.36 12.13
N TYR A 254 8.69 -4.63 11.74
CA TYR A 254 9.41 -5.62 12.55
C TYR A 254 10.88 -5.27 12.81
N MET A 255 11.49 -4.41 11.96
CA MET A 255 12.88 -3.99 12.15
C MET A 255 13.06 -2.87 13.20
N LYS A 256 12.00 -2.29 13.75
CA LYS A 256 12.09 -1.10 14.62
C LYS A 256 13.10 -1.27 15.74
N GLU A 257 13.02 -2.36 16.51
CA GLU A 257 13.92 -2.60 17.65
C GLU A 257 15.38 -2.79 17.20
N GLN A 258 15.59 -3.51 16.11
CA GLN A 258 16.92 -3.68 15.52
C GLN A 258 17.52 -2.33 15.11
N LEU A 259 16.73 -1.47 14.44
CA LEU A 259 17.16 -0.14 14.01
C LEU A 259 17.48 0.78 15.17
N LEU A 260 16.67 0.74 16.25
CA LEU A 260 16.95 1.47 17.48
C LEU A 260 18.27 1.02 18.13
N ASN A 261 18.55 -0.28 18.14
CA ASN A 261 19.80 -0.80 18.67
C ASN A 261 21.02 -0.36 17.84
N ILE A 262 20.90 -0.30 16.51
CA ILE A 262 21.96 0.23 15.63
C ILE A 262 22.21 1.71 15.96
N VAL A 263 21.15 2.54 16.07
CA VAL A 263 21.28 3.96 16.40
C VAL A 263 21.95 4.16 17.75
N ARG A 264 21.56 3.39 18.78
CA ARG A 264 22.18 3.43 20.12
C ARG A 264 23.65 3.03 20.10
N SER A 265 24.00 1.95 19.38
CA SER A 265 25.40 1.50 19.30
C SER A 265 26.32 2.51 18.63
N MET A 266 25.75 3.44 17.83
CA MET A 266 26.48 4.53 17.19
C MET A 266 26.43 5.85 18.00
N GLY A 267 25.67 5.92 19.11
CA GLY A 267 25.48 7.14 19.90
C GLY A 267 24.68 8.23 19.18
N LEU A 268 23.77 7.83 18.29
CA LEU A 268 23.07 8.74 17.36
C LEU A 268 21.62 9.05 17.78
N GLU A 269 21.19 8.70 19.00
CA GLU A 269 19.81 8.91 19.47
C GLU A 269 19.37 10.37 19.42
N HIS A 270 20.33 11.28 19.59
CA HIS A 270 20.08 12.72 19.52
C HIS A 270 19.95 13.22 18.06
N LYS A 271 20.33 12.45 17.05
CA LYS A 271 20.26 12.79 15.62
C LYS A 271 19.22 12.01 14.82
N VAL A 272 18.81 10.82 15.29
CA VAL A 272 17.84 9.96 14.59
C VAL A 272 16.61 9.77 15.48
N LEU A 273 15.47 10.33 15.04
CA LEU A 273 14.20 10.30 15.76
C LEU A 273 13.21 9.35 15.09
N PHE A 274 12.74 8.33 15.81
CA PHE A 274 11.66 7.45 15.38
C PHE A 274 10.31 7.99 15.87
N GLN A 275 9.50 8.55 14.97
CA GLN A 275 8.20 9.16 15.28
C GLN A 275 7.06 8.14 15.39
N GLY A 276 7.29 6.90 14.92
CA GLY A 276 6.21 5.92 14.82
C GLY A 276 5.21 6.28 13.71
N PHE A 277 3.96 5.90 13.92
CA PHE A 277 2.86 6.26 13.02
C PHE A 277 2.41 7.70 13.30
N LEU A 278 2.21 8.48 12.25
CA LEU A 278 1.64 9.83 12.32
C LEU A 278 0.27 9.86 11.62
N ASP A 279 -0.63 10.71 12.09
CA ASP A 279 -1.85 11.03 11.36
C ASP A 279 -1.53 11.75 10.04
N GLU A 280 -2.45 11.69 9.08
CA GLU A 280 -2.25 12.24 7.74
C GLU A 280 -1.88 13.74 7.77
N ALA A 281 -2.58 14.54 8.58
CA ALA A 281 -2.33 15.98 8.65
C ALA A 281 -0.93 16.30 9.18
N SER A 282 -0.45 15.56 10.17
CA SER A 282 0.91 15.70 10.72
C SER A 282 1.96 15.22 9.72
N LEU A 283 1.71 14.13 9.00
CA LEU A 283 2.61 13.61 7.98
C LEU A 283 2.77 14.58 6.82
N LEU A 284 1.68 15.13 6.28
CA LEU A 284 1.70 16.14 5.22
C LEU A 284 2.53 17.38 5.61
N LYS A 285 2.36 17.87 6.85
CA LYS A 285 3.16 19.00 7.36
C LYS A 285 4.63 18.63 7.48
N LEU A 286 4.94 17.42 7.96
CA LEU A 286 6.32 16.97 8.12
C LEU A 286 7.03 16.82 6.77
N GLN A 287 6.36 16.28 5.75
CA GLN A 287 6.87 16.20 4.38
C GLN A 287 7.18 17.61 3.82
N ARG A 288 6.35 18.60 4.12
CA ARG A 288 6.54 19.99 3.65
C ARG A 288 7.68 20.75 4.35
N ILE A 289 8.06 20.38 5.57
CA ILE A 289 9.19 21.01 6.27
C ILE A 289 10.51 20.26 6.08
N ALA A 290 10.50 19.10 5.45
CA ALA A 290 11.70 18.31 5.18
C ALA A 290 12.59 19.02 4.15
N ASP A 291 13.90 19.12 4.45
CA ASP A 291 14.89 19.64 3.50
C ASP A 291 15.19 18.61 2.40
N VAL A 292 15.04 17.31 2.71
CA VAL A 292 15.14 16.21 1.75
C VAL A 292 14.38 15.00 2.28
N SER A 293 13.68 14.31 1.38
CA SER A 293 13.08 13.00 1.65
C SER A 293 13.94 11.89 1.05
N VAL A 294 14.14 10.80 1.78
CA VAL A 294 15.00 9.70 1.33
C VAL A 294 14.19 8.42 1.20
N VAL A 295 14.26 7.80 0.03
CA VAL A 295 13.61 6.53 -0.31
C VAL A 295 14.70 5.49 -0.62
N PRO A 296 15.31 4.86 0.41
CA PRO A 296 16.47 3.98 0.23
C PRO A 296 16.06 2.54 -0.09
N SER A 297 14.87 2.32 -0.62
CA SER A 297 14.28 1.01 -0.84
C SER A 297 15.18 0.11 -1.70
N LEU A 298 15.37 -1.13 -1.27
CA LEU A 298 16.05 -2.18 -2.03
C LEU A 298 15.12 -2.74 -3.12
N PHE A 299 13.82 -2.74 -2.84
CA PHE A 299 12.77 -3.07 -3.79
C PHE A 299 11.62 -2.05 -3.65
N GLU A 300 11.35 -1.33 -4.74
CA GLU A 300 10.27 -0.32 -4.80
C GLU A 300 9.51 -0.45 -6.11
N PRO A 301 8.35 -1.08 -6.10
CA PRO A 301 7.52 -1.25 -7.30
C PRO A 301 7.15 0.06 -8.00
N PHE A 302 6.88 1.11 -7.21
CA PHE A 302 6.51 2.43 -7.73
C PHE A 302 7.05 3.59 -6.87
N GLY A 303 6.85 3.52 -5.54
CA GLY A 303 7.29 4.58 -4.64
C GLY A 303 6.33 5.77 -4.52
N ILE A 304 5.07 5.52 -4.13
CA ILE A 304 4.09 6.61 -3.88
C ILE A 304 4.69 7.67 -2.96
N VAL A 305 5.46 7.27 -1.94
CA VAL A 305 6.09 8.19 -0.98
C VAL A 305 7.04 9.18 -1.65
N ALA A 306 7.67 8.81 -2.77
CA ALA A 306 8.49 9.73 -3.55
C ALA A 306 7.63 10.82 -4.23
N LEU A 307 6.48 10.43 -4.80
CA LEU A 307 5.52 11.40 -5.36
C LEU A 307 4.93 12.31 -4.27
N GLU A 308 4.64 11.76 -3.09
CA GLU A 308 4.19 12.52 -1.93
C GLU A 308 5.21 13.57 -1.52
N ALA A 309 6.48 13.19 -1.43
CA ALA A 309 7.57 14.13 -1.14
C ALA A 309 7.69 15.23 -2.21
N MET A 310 7.63 14.86 -3.49
CA MET A 310 7.64 15.83 -4.60
C MET A 310 6.43 16.78 -4.55
N ALA A 311 5.22 16.26 -4.24
CA ALA A 311 4.02 17.08 -4.05
C ALA A 311 4.16 18.04 -2.85
N ALA A 312 4.89 17.62 -1.81
CA ALA A 312 5.25 18.45 -0.66
C ALA A 312 6.36 19.45 -0.96
N GLN A 313 6.91 19.47 -2.17
CA GLN A 313 8.08 20.28 -2.59
C GLN A 313 9.37 19.93 -1.83
N SER A 314 9.46 18.71 -1.27
CA SER A 314 10.67 18.17 -0.69
C SER A 314 11.50 17.47 -1.78
N PRO A 315 12.78 17.78 -1.94
CA PRO A 315 13.69 17.02 -2.80
C PRO A 315 13.72 15.53 -2.39
N VAL A 316 13.92 14.63 -3.37
CA VAL A 316 13.95 13.16 -3.14
C VAL A 316 15.29 12.60 -3.60
#